data_fe847a61c9fda894c514451f3267f868
#
_entry.id   fe847a61c9fda894c514451f3267f868
#
_cell.length_a   1.000
_cell.length_b   1.000
_cell.length_c   1.000
_cell.angle_alpha   90.00
_cell.angle_beta   90.00
_cell.angle_gamma   90.00
#
_symmetry.space_group_name_H-M   'P 1'
#
loop_
_entity.id
_entity.type
_entity.pdbx_description
1 polymer ?
#
loop_
_entity_poly.entity_id
_entity_poly.type
_entity_poly.pdbx_seq_one_letter_code
_entity_poly.pdbx_strand_id
1 'polypeptide(L)'
;MRRRSLLLATVPAGLVTLAGCGGKSGSSKAGASPSPSAPSAPPPKIVDGPLPAITAGTRFGEKPTVAKGTGAPSKNLAVRTAIPGTGRAVAENDFVQANYLGQIWDTGKVFDNSYDRHAPLVMQLAQGSLIDGWRYGLVGKKTGSRVEIAVPPTWGYGKAGNPQAGIKGTDTLVFVVDVIDSFNSKSSARGRAVAQNDPALPKVSTVTDGTVPAVKVPHTDAPDKLVSAYVLEGDGPELKADQTVLCQFQGLVWDGGKTFQRTYGSGRLSQFSLAQMQETVKGLAQGLVGKKVGSRVLVVVPPRLGYGDTPPSGSPVGKGATLVFTVDILAAM
;
A
#
# COMPACT_ATOMS: atom_id res chain seq x y z
N MET A 1 -15.93 -4.24 28.56
CA MET A 1 -16.10 -4.86 27.23
C MET A 1 -14.75 -4.83 26.53
N ARG A 2 -14.08 -5.98 26.42
CA ARG A 2 -12.72 -6.07 25.87
C ARG A 2 -12.80 -6.12 24.33
N ARG A 3 -12.29 -5.09 23.67
CA ARG A 3 -12.13 -5.05 22.21
C ARG A 3 -11.03 -6.04 21.81
N ARG A 4 -11.39 -7.11 21.11
CA ARG A 4 -10.43 -8.02 20.50
C ARG A 4 -10.12 -7.48 19.09
N SER A 5 -8.94 -6.86 18.95
CA SER A 5 -8.37 -6.52 17.66
C SER A 5 -7.94 -7.80 16.96
N LEU A 6 -8.43 -8.05 15.76
CA LEU A 6 -7.84 -9.04 14.87
C LEU A 6 -6.44 -8.55 14.48
N LEU A 7 -5.44 -9.32 14.86
CA LEU A 7 -4.07 -9.12 14.42
C LEU A 7 -3.97 -9.54 12.95
N LEU A 8 -3.96 -8.55 12.07
CA LEU A 8 -3.35 -8.74 10.75
C LEU A 8 -1.91 -9.18 10.99
N ALA A 9 -1.50 -10.27 10.34
CA ALA A 9 -0.10 -10.69 10.34
C ALA A 9 0.75 -9.52 9.82
N THR A 10 1.43 -8.83 10.72
CA THR A 10 2.39 -7.80 10.38
C THR A 10 3.56 -8.48 9.69
N VAL A 11 3.63 -8.36 8.38
CA VAL A 11 4.88 -8.57 7.64
C VAL A 11 5.83 -7.47 8.12
N PRO A 12 7.00 -7.79 8.69
CA PRO A 12 7.94 -6.76 9.11
C PRO A 12 8.36 -5.95 7.88
N ALA A 13 8.06 -4.66 7.92
CA ALA A 13 8.59 -3.70 6.97
C ALA A 13 10.12 -3.81 7.02
N GLY A 14 10.72 -4.33 5.95
CA GLY A 14 12.17 -4.46 5.87
C GLY A 14 12.81 -3.08 5.99
N LEU A 15 13.41 -2.80 7.13
CA LEU A 15 14.43 -1.75 7.25
C LEU A 15 15.54 -2.10 6.26
N VAL A 16 15.71 -1.29 5.22
CA VAL A 16 16.89 -1.35 4.38
C VAL A 16 18.07 -0.80 5.21
N THR A 17 18.73 -1.70 5.93
CA THR A 17 20.04 -1.41 6.53
C THR A 17 21.05 -1.42 5.41
N LEU A 18 21.60 -0.26 5.09
CA LEU A 18 22.82 -0.13 4.29
C LEU A 18 23.98 -0.71 5.09
N ALA A 19 24.32 -1.98 4.84
CA ALA A 19 25.55 -2.59 5.36
C ALA A 19 26.72 -2.12 4.51
N GLY A 20 27.57 -1.28 5.10
CA GLY A 20 28.90 -0.94 4.58
C GLY A 20 29.85 -2.14 4.70
N CYS A 21 30.51 -2.53 3.61
CA CYS A 21 31.60 -3.49 3.59
C CYS A 21 32.89 -2.89 4.17
N GLY A 22 33.46 -3.56 5.16
CA GLY A 22 34.79 -3.24 5.69
C GLY A 22 35.35 -4.33 6.60
N GLY A 23 36.06 -5.30 6.04
CA GLY A 23 37.32 -5.85 6.50
C GLY A 23 37.44 -6.83 7.68
N LYS A 24 37.83 -8.08 7.32
CA LYS A 24 38.72 -9.06 7.97
C LYS A 24 38.17 -10.09 8.95
N SER A 25 38.19 -11.32 8.40
CA SER A 25 38.57 -12.64 8.95
C SER A 25 38.28 -12.97 10.42
N GLY A 26 37.32 -13.90 10.58
CA GLY A 26 37.10 -14.73 11.76
C GLY A 26 36.22 -15.90 11.41
N SER A 27 36.81 -17.09 11.27
CA SER A 27 36.18 -18.37 10.98
C SER A 27 35.19 -18.75 12.09
N SER A 28 33.94 -18.97 11.80
CA SER A 28 33.07 -19.93 12.52
C SER A 28 31.75 -20.17 11.77
N LYS A 29 31.60 -21.40 11.34
CA LYS A 29 30.42 -22.28 11.17
C LYS A 29 29.12 -21.72 10.63
N ALA A 30 28.82 -22.21 9.41
CA ALA A 30 27.52 -22.66 8.92
C ALA A 30 26.30 -21.78 9.29
N GLY A 31 26.10 -20.70 8.55
CA GLY A 31 24.81 -20.09 8.35
C GLY A 31 23.97 -20.99 7.42
N ALA A 32 22.80 -21.40 7.88
CA ALA A 32 21.83 -22.10 7.05
C ALA A 32 21.54 -21.28 5.79
N SER A 33 21.88 -21.81 4.64
CA SER A 33 21.39 -21.29 3.36
C SER A 33 19.85 -21.21 3.42
N PRO A 34 19.22 -20.17 2.87
CA PRO A 34 17.78 -20.16 2.74
C PRO A 34 17.37 -21.42 1.96
N SER A 35 16.55 -22.26 2.58
CA SER A 35 15.97 -23.42 1.89
C SER A 35 15.38 -22.95 0.56
N PRO A 36 15.60 -23.68 -0.53
CA PRO A 36 14.98 -23.36 -1.80
C PRO A 36 13.47 -23.29 -1.56
N SER A 37 12.86 -22.16 -1.90
CA SER A 37 11.40 -22.00 -1.87
C SER A 37 10.79 -23.20 -2.55
N ALA A 38 9.87 -23.90 -1.88
CA ALA A 38 9.14 -25.00 -2.48
C ALA A 38 8.60 -24.54 -3.84
N PRO A 39 8.65 -25.39 -4.89
CA PRO A 39 8.12 -25.01 -6.20
C PRO A 39 6.69 -24.53 -6.03
N SER A 40 6.42 -23.31 -6.48
CA SER A 40 5.07 -22.73 -6.43
C SER A 40 4.14 -23.67 -7.20
N ALA A 41 3.00 -24.02 -6.60
CA ALA A 41 1.97 -24.79 -7.29
C ALA A 41 1.63 -24.09 -8.63
N PRO A 42 1.31 -24.83 -9.69
CA PRO A 42 0.92 -24.23 -10.96
C PRO A 42 -0.28 -23.30 -10.73
N PRO A 43 -0.43 -22.22 -11.53
CA PRO A 43 -1.54 -21.28 -11.36
C PRO A 43 -2.90 -22.01 -11.43
N PRO A 44 -3.92 -21.56 -10.67
CA PRO A 44 -5.23 -22.19 -10.68
C PRO A 44 -5.87 -22.11 -12.06
N LYS A 45 -6.63 -23.15 -12.41
CA LYS A 45 -7.62 -23.02 -13.48
C LYS A 45 -8.72 -22.08 -12.98
N ILE A 46 -9.00 -21.05 -13.73
CA ILE A 46 -10.11 -20.11 -13.45
C ILE A 46 -11.35 -20.60 -14.19
N VAL A 47 -12.49 -20.60 -13.49
CA VAL A 47 -13.82 -20.99 -14.02
C VAL A 47 -14.85 -19.92 -13.63
N ASP A 48 -15.97 -19.86 -14.36
CA ASP A 48 -17.01 -18.84 -14.13
C ASP A 48 -17.95 -19.15 -12.94
N GLY A 49 -17.87 -20.31 -12.35
CA GLY A 49 -18.72 -20.72 -11.22
C GLY A 49 -18.57 -22.17 -10.83
N PRO A 50 -19.38 -22.69 -9.90
CA PRO A 50 -20.51 -22.01 -9.27
C PRO A 50 -20.11 -20.87 -8.33
N LEU A 51 -21.00 -19.85 -8.21
CA LEU A 51 -20.87 -18.71 -7.30
C LEU A 51 -22.22 -18.42 -6.66
N PRO A 52 -22.30 -18.09 -5.34
CA PRO A 52 -23.54 -17.72 -4.68
C PRO A 52 -24.12 -16.42 -5.24
N ALA A 53 -25.43 -16.22 -5.09
CA ALA A 53 -26.06 -15.00 -5.55
C ALA A 53 -25.78 -13.82 -4.60
N ILE A 54 -25.49 -12.64 -5.15
CA ILE A 54 -25.52 -11.38 -4.42
C ILE A 54 -27.00 -10.95 -4.35
N THR A 55 -27.61 -10.96 -3.15
CA THR A 55 -29.05 -10.76 -2.94
C THR A 55 -29.42 -9.32 -2.58
N ALA A 56 -28.46 -8.51 -2.10
CA ALA A 56 -28.62 -7.09 -1.83
C ALA A 56 -27.29 -6.36 -1.94
N GLY A 57 -27.30 -5.03 -1.92
CA GLY A 57 -26.09 -4.22 -2.10
C GLY A 57 -25.41 -4.53 -3.44
N THR A 58 -26.19 -4.51 -4.51
CA THR A 58 -25.75 -4.96 -5.85
C THR A 58 -24.94 -3.91 -6.60
N ARG A 59 -24.91 -2.64 -6.14
CA ARG A 59 -24.16 -1.58 -6.79
C ARG A 59 -22.72 -1.53 -6.25
N PHE A 60 -21.81 -1.04 -7.06
CA PHE A 60 -20.44 -0.77 -6.65
C PHE A 60 -20.39 0.18 -5.45
N GLY A 61 -19.56 -0.13 -4.45
CA GLY A 61 -19.43 0.64 -3.22
C GLY A 61 -20.45 0.31 -2.12
N GLU A 62 -21.56 -0.38 -2.44
CA GLU A 62 -22.51 -0.84 -1.44
C GLU A 62 -22.07 -2.15 -0.80
N LYS A 63 -22.26 -2.28 0.54
CA LYS A 63 -22.01 -3.55 1.23
C LYS A 63 -22.91 -4.65 0.65
N PRO A 64 -22.36 -5.72 0.06
CA PRO A 64 -23.17 -6.79 -0.51
C PRO A 64 -23.74 -7.70 0.60
N THR A 65 -24.92 -8.25 0.33
CA THR A 65 -25.41 -9.46 1.00
C THR A 65 -25.30 -10.61 0.03
N VAL A 66 -24.65 -11.69 0.45
CA VAL A 66 -24.36 -12.85 -0.40
C VAL A 66 -25.04 -14.08 0.19
N ALA A 67 -25.78 -14.82 -0.63
CA ALA A 67 -26.39 -16.08 -0.21
C ALA A 67 -25.32 -17.10 0.18
N LYS A 68 -25.66 -18.09 1.00
CA LYS A 68 -24.78 -19.25 1.18
C LYS A 68 -24.65 -20.03 -0.14
N GLY A 69 -23.55 -20.73 -0.33
CA GLY A 69 -23.38 -21.59 -1.49
C GLY A 69 -24.40 -22.73 -1.54
N THR A 70 -24.75 -23.14 -2.74
CA THR A 70 -25.63 -24.28 -2.99
C THR A 70 -24.87 -25.38 -3.70
N GLY A 71 -25.01 -26.62 -3.23
CA GLY A 71 -24.24 -27.74 -3.75
C GLY A 71 -22.73 -27.66 -3.46
N ALA A 72 -21.96 -28.50 -4.11
CA ALA A 72 -20.50 -28.54 -3.94
C ALA A 72 -19.84 -27.34 -4.63
N PRO A 73 -18.91 -26.64 -3.96
CA PRO A 73 -18.13 -25.60 -4.59
C PRO A 73 -17.15 -26.18 -5.63
N SER A 74 -16.71 -25.35 -6.57
CA SER A 74 -15.66 -25.74 -7.51
C SER A 74 -14.36 -26.06 -6.79
N LYS A 75 -13.64 -27.08 -7.26
CA LYS A 75 -12.25 -27.34 -6.85
C LYS A 75 -11.26 -26.38 -7.52
N ASN A 76 -11.69 -25.66 -8.56
CA ASN A 76 -10.94 -24.61 -9.24
C ASN A 76 -11.32 -23.24 -8.66
N LEU A 77 -10.52 -22.22 -8.94
CA LEU A 77 -10.82 -20.84 -8.57
C LEU A 77 -11.98 -20.34 -9.43
N ALA A 78 -13.15 -20.09 -8.82
CA ALA A 78 -14.29 -19.54 -9.56
C ALA A 78 -14.26 -18.01 -9.45
N VAL A 79 -14.33 -17.31 -10.59
CA VAL A 79 -14.22 -15.85 -10.67
C VAL A 79 -15.23 -15.29 -11.66
N ARG A 80 -16.09 -14.37 -11.20
CA ARG A 80 -17.02 -13.64 -12.03
C ARG A 80 -16.89 -12.14 -11.82
N THR A 81 -16.89 -11.38 -12.89
CA THR A 81 -17.02 -9.91 -12.81
C THR A 81 -18.51 -9.57 -12.78
N ALA A 82 -19.03 -9.27 -11.60
CA ALA A 82 -20.45 -8.95 -11.41
C ALA A 82 -20.77 -7.53 -11.93
N ILE A 83 -19.83 -6.59 -11.78
CA ILE A 83 -19.90 -5.24 -12.35
C ILE A 83 -18.58 -4.97 -13.07
N PRO A 84 -18.58 -4.72 -14.38
CA PRO A 84 -17.36 -4.38 -15.10
C PRO A 84 -16.90 -2.97 -14.76
N GLY A 85 -15.61 -2.81 -14.47
CA GLY A 85 -14.97 -1.50 -14.31
C GLY A 85 -14.46 -0.95 -15.65
N THR A 86 -14.19 0.35 -15.65
CA THR A 86 -13.69 1.05 -16.84
C THR A 86 -12.26 1.57 -16.69
N GLY A 87 -11.72 1.51 -15.46
CA GLY A 87 -10.41 2.05 -15.15
C GLY A 87 -9.24 1.14 -15.59
N ARG A 88 -8.08 1.36 -15.01
CA ARG A 88 -6.86 0.61 -15.31
C ARG A 88 -7.00 -0.87 -14.90
N ALA A 89 -6.45 -1.76 -15.72
CA ALA A 89 -6.33 -3.16 -15.36
C ALA A 89 -5.29 -3.34 -14.24
N VAL A 90 -5.64 -4.14 -13.25
CA VAL A 90 -4.77 -4.55 -12.15
C VAL A 90 -3.69 -5.49 -12.69
N ALA A 91 -2.43 -5.21 -12.38
CA ALA A 91 -1.31 -6.06 -12.74
C ALA A 91 -0.79 -6.84 -11.52
N GLU A 92 0.00 -7.87 -11.77
CA GLU A 92 0.73 -8.57 -10.72
C GLU A 92 1.71 -7.60 -10.03
N ASN A 93 1.83 -7.73 -8.70
CA ASN A 93 2.59 -6.85 -7.83
C ASN A 93 2.04 -5.42 -7.66
N ASP A 94 0.91 -5.08 -8.28
CA ASP A 94 0.22 -3.82 -7.97
C ASP A 94 -0.26 -3.81 -6.50
N PHE A 95 -0.32 -2.61 -5.92
CA PHE A 95 -1.14 -2.38 -4.74
C PHE A 95 -2.57 -2.14 -5.18
N VAL A 96 -3.51 -2.83 -4.58
CA VAL A 96 -4.95 -2.68 -4.85
C VAL A 96 -5.63 -2.12 -3.63
N GLN A 97 -6.43 -1.08 -3.84
CA GLN A 97 -7.37 -0.56 -2.86
C GLN A 97 -8.74 -1.15 -3.16
N ALA A 98 -9.34 -1.82 -2.19
CA ALA A 98 -10.62 -2.50 -2.38
C ALA A 98 -11.51 -2.47 -1.15
N ASN A 99 -12.82 -2.39 -1.39
CA ASN A 99 -13.80 -2.83 -0.41
C ASN A 99 -14.12 -4.30 -0.65
N TYR A 100 -14.38 -5.04 0.41
CA TYR A 100 -14.69 -6.46 0.28
C TYR A 100 -15.58 -6.99 1.40
N LEU A 101 -16.25 -8.10 1.09
CA LEU A 101 -16.89 -8.98 2.05
C LEU A 101 -16.40 -10.41 1.80
N GLY A 102 -16.02 -11.11 2.88
CA GLY A 102 -15.61 -12.52 2.87
C GLY A 102 -16.53 -13.37 3.72
N GLN A 103 -17.05 -14.47 3.15
CA GLN A 103 -17.88 -15.44 3.86
C GLN A 103 -17.48 -16.88 3.55
N ILE A 104 -17.93 -17.82 4.41
CA ILE A 104 -17.76 -19.27 4.21
C ILE A 104 -18.88 -19.78 3.30
N TRP A 105 -18.52 -20.57 2.28
CA TRP A 105 -19.46 -21.13 1.29
C TRP A 105 -20.65 -21.85 1.93
N ASP A 106 -20.38 -22.85 2.76
CA ASP A 106 -21.40 -23.77 3.26
C ASP A 106 -22.38 -23.12 4.25
N THR A 107 -21.91 -22.15 5.00
CA THR A 107 -22.69 -21.53 6.08
C THR A 107 -23.21 -20.15 5.75
N GLY A 108 -22.60 -19.46 4.79
CA GLY A 108 -22.85 -18.03 4.55
C GLY A 108 -22.34 -17.12 5.67
N LYS A 109 -21.60 -17.67 6.64
CA LYS A 109 -21.06 -16.88 7.75
C LYS A 109 -20.01 -15.91 7.24
N VAL A 110 -20.27 -14.61 7.39
CA VAL A 110 -19.29 -13.55 7.12
C VAL A 110 -18.22 -13.62 8.20
N PHE A 111 -16.96 -13.76 7.78
CA PHE A 111 -15.82 -13.78 8.69
C PHE A 111 -15.06 -12.46 8.71
N ASP A 112 -15.13 -11.68 7.63
CA ASP A 112 -14.49 -10.36 7.54
C ASP A 112 -15.13 -9.50 6.45
N ASN A 113 -15.09 -8.15 6.63
CA ASN A 113 -15.45 -7.19 5.59
C ASN A 113 -14.84 -5.81 5.90
N SER A 114 -14.61 -5.00 4.88
CA SER A 114 -14.08 -3.64 5.01
C SER A 114 -15.18 -2.60 5.25
N TYR A 115 -16.41 -2.88 4.85
CA TYR A 115 -17.51 -1.91 4.89
C TYR A 115 -17.85 -1.48 6.32
N ASP A 116 -17.89 -2.41 7.27
CA ASP A 116 -18.20 -2.11 8.68
C ASP A 116 -17.07 -1.34 9.38
N ARG A 117 -15.86 -1.41 8.84
CA ARG A 117 -14.72 -0.61 9.31
C ARG A 117 -14.68 0.78 8.68
N HIS A 118 -15.49 1.03 7.65
CA HIS A 118 -15.44 2.26 6.85
C HIS A 118 -14.04 2.60 6.33
N ALA A 119 -13.24 1.57 6.08
CA ALA A 119 -11.86 1.67 5.64
C ALA A 119 -11.58 0.61 4.57
N PRO A 120 -11.36 1.00 3.32
CA PRO A 120 -10.91 0.10 2.27
C PRO A 120 -9.58 -0.58 2.67
N LEU A 121 -9.41 -1.81 2.24
CA LEU A 121 -8.13 -2.52 2.35
C LEU A 121 -7.21 -2.08 1.23
N VAL A 122 -5.95 -1.76 1.55
CA VAL A 122 -4.87 -1.58 0.57
C VAL A 122 -3.89 -2.72 0.75
N MET A 123 -3.65 -3.49 -0.33
CA MET A 123 -2.79 -4.65 -0.28
C MET A 123 -2.01 -4.82 -1.58
N GLN A 124 -0.83 -5.41 -1.51
CA GLN A 124 -0.04 -5.75 -2.69
C GLN A 124 -0.44 -7.14 -3.21
N LEU A 125 -0.72 -7.25 -4.51
CA LEU A 125 -0.98 -8.52 -5.19
C LEU A 125 0.34 -9.26 -5.51
N ALA A 126 1.18 -9.44 -4.48
CA ALA A 126 2.42 -10.18 -4.57
C ALA A 126 2.26 -11.58 -3.98
N GLN A 127 3.08 -12.51 -4.43
CA GLN A 127 3.13 -13.86 -3.87
C GLN A 127 3.47 -13.82 -2.37
N GLY A 128 2.68 -14.50 -1.55
CA GLY A 128 2.87 -14.56 -0.09
C GLY A 128 2.37 -13.34 0.68
N SER A 129 1.88 -12.28 0.03
CA SER A 129 1.30 -11.11 0.71
C SER A 129 -0.15 -11.32 1.14
N LEU A 130 -0.86 -12.19 0.45
CA LEU A 130 -2.27 -12.54 0.71
C LEU A 130 -2.56 -13.94 0.14
N ILE A 131 -3.79 -14.43 0.35
CA ILE A 131 -4.20 -15.73 -0.24
C ILE A 131 -4.16 -15.67 -1.77
N ASP A 132 -3.63 -16.71 -2.39
CA ASP A 132 -3.42 -16.77 -3.84
C ASP A 132 -4.72 -16.59 -4.65
N GLY A 133 -5.86 -17.00 -4.09
CA GLY A 133 -7.16 -16.81 -4.70
C GLY A 133 -7.48 -15.35 -5.05
N TRP A 134 -7.04 -14.38 -4.23
CA TRP A 134 -7.19 -12.97 -4.52
C TRP A 134 -6.23 -12.52 -5.62
N ARG A 135 -4.95 -12.94 -5.54
CA ARG A 135 -3.94 -12.60 -6.54
C ARG A 135 -4.38 -13.02 -7.94
N TYR A 136 -4.78 -14.28 -8.10
CA TYR A 136 -5.25 -14.78 -9.37
C TYR A 136 -6.64 -14.29 -9.79
N GLY A 137 -7.52 -14.01 -8.83
CA GLY A 137 -8.88 -13.54 -9.09
C GLY A 137 -8.97 -12.07 -9.50
N LEU A 138 -8.01 -11.24 -9.09
CA LEU A 138 -8.04 -9.79 -9.32
C LEU A 138 -7.10 -9.31 -10.42
N VAL A 139 -6.01 -10.03 -10.72
CA VAL A 139 -5.12 -9.67 -11.84
C VAL A 139 -5.91 -9.67 -13.15
N GLY A 140 -5.75 -8.61 -13.95
CA GLY A 140 -6.49 -8.38 -15.19
C GLY A 140 -7.86 -7.72 -14.99
N LYS A 141 -8.40 -7.64 -13.77
CA LYS A 141 -9.66 -6.91 -13.50
C LYS A 141 -9.39 -5.40 -13.53
N LYS A 142 -10.39 -4.64 -13.97
CA LYS A 142 -10.27 -3.18 -14.06
C LYS A 142 -10.70 -2.52 -12.76
N THR A 143 -10.10 -1.40 -12.40
CA THR A 143 -10.60 -0.55 -11.32
C THR A 143 -12.01 -0.07 -11.65
N GLY A 144 -12.87 0.02 -10.62
CA GLY A 144 -14.33 0.20 -10.76
C GLY A 144 -15.10 -1.11 -10.93
N SER A 145 -14.43 -2.29 -10.96
CA SER A 145 -15.10 -3.59 -11.03
C SER A 145 -15.56 -4.08 -9.67
N ARG A 146 -16.73 -4.75 -9.66
CA ARG A 146 -17.09 -5.71 -8.60
C ARG A 146 -16.79 -7.12 -9.07
N VAL A 147 -15.95 -7.82 -8.33
CA VAL A 147 -15.49 -9.17 -8.64
C VAL A 147 -15.97 -10.12 -7.54
N GLU A 148 -16.55 -11.24 -7.94
CA GLU A 148 -16.94 -12.32 -7.05
C GLU A 148 -15.96 -13.49 -7.24
N ILE A 149 -15.47 -14.04 -6.13
CA ILE A 149 -14.42 -15.07 -6.15
C ILE A 149 -14.80 -16.17 -5.15
N ALA A 150 -14.92 -17.42 -5.60
CA ALA A 150 -14.95 -18.56 -4.71
C ALA A 150 -13.58 -19.23 -4.69
N VAL A 151 -12.97 -19.23 -3.51
CA VAL A 151 -11.59 -19.66 -3.28
C VAL A 151 -11.59 -20.99 -2.55
N PRO A 152 -11.25 -22.11 -3.20
CA PRO A 152 -11.10 -23.39 -2.52
C PRO A 152 -9.89 -23.36 -1.57
N PRO A 153 -9.82 -24.27 -0.58
CA PRO A 153 -8.77 -24.27 0.45
C PRO A 153 -7.36 -24.17 -0.10
N THR A 154 -7.06 -24.83 -1.20
CA THR A 154 -5.72 -24.86 -1.84
C THR A 154 -5.21 -23.45 -2.20
N TRP A 155 -6.09 -22.53 -2.56
CA TRP A 155 -5.78 -21.15 -2.95
C TRP A 155 -6.15 -20.13 -1.87
N GLY A 156 -6.68 -20.64 -0.74
CA GLY A 156 -7.00 -19.89 0.47
C GLY A 156 -6.00 -20.15 1.59
N TYR A 157 -6.50 -20.62 2.72
CA TYR A 157 -5.69 -20.88 3.92
C TYR A 157 -5.17 -22.33 4.03
N GLY A 158 -5.34 -23.14 3.00
CA GLY A 158 -4.86 -24.52 2.96
C GLY A 158 -5.46 -25.39 4.08
N LYS A 159 -4.81 -26.52 4.37
CA LYS A 159 -5.24 -27.49 5.40
C LYS A 159 -5.26 -26.89 6.82
N ALA A 160 -4.47 -25.86 7.09
CA ALA A 160 -4.42 -25.21 8.40
C ALA A 160 -5.68 -24.38 8.68
N GLY A 161 -6.31 -23.82 7.66
CA GLY A 161 -7.39 -22.84 7.81
C GLY A 161 -6.90 -21.54 8.46
N ASN A 162 -7.83 -20.80 9.03
CA ASN A 162 -7.55 -19.65 9.88
C ASN A 162 -8.46 -19.70 11.12
N PRO A 163 -8.06 -20.36 12.21
CA PRO A 163 -8.89 -20.52 13.40
C PRO A 163 -9.32 -19.20 14.05
N GLN A 164 -8.49 -18.15 13.95
CA GLN A 164 -8.82 -16.82 14.49
C GLN A 164 -10.00 -16.19 13.76
N ALA A 165 -10.14 -16.42 12.48
CA ALA A 165 -11.27 -16.00 11.66
C ALA A 165 -12.42 -17.04 11.65
N GLY A 166 -12.25 -18.19 12.31
CA GLY A 166 -13.22 -19.29 12.32
C GLY A 166 -13.29 -20.04 10.99
N ILE A 167 -12.21 -20.04 10.21
CA ILE A 167 -12.10 -20.72 8.92
C ILE A 167 -11.40 -22.06 9.11
N LYS A 168 -12.04 -23.14 8.67
CA LYS A 168 -11.49 -24.50 8.69
C LYS A 168 -10.62 -24.77 7.45
N GLY A 169 -9.72 -25.74 7.53
CA GLY A 169 -8.89 -26.15 6.39
C GLY A 169 -9.63 -26.81 5.23
N THR A 170 -10.94 -27.03 5.38
CA THR A 170 -11.83 -27.59 4.35
C THR A 170 -12.74 -26.54 3.74
N ASP A 171 -12.79 -25.31 4.30
CA ASP A 171 -13.75 -24.29 3.91
C ASP A 171 -13.38 -23.66 2.58
N THR A 172 -14.31 -23.64 1.64
CA THR A 172 -14.26 -22.76 0.47
C THR A 172 -14.76 -21.37 0.90
N LEU A 173 -14.01 -20.35 0.52
CA LEU A 173 -14.32 -18.95 0.86
C LEU A 173 -14.95 -18.26 -0.32
N VAL A 174 -15.92 -17.39 -0.06
CA VAL A 174 -16.54 -16.53 -1.08
C VAL A 174 -16.20 -15.10 -0.74
N PHE A 175 -15.70 -14.38 -1.73
CA PHE A 175 -15.43 -12.95 -1.63
C PHE A 175 -16.21 -12.17 -2.67
N VAL A 176 -16.74 -11.02 -2.28
CA VAL A 176 -17.18 -9.98 -3.19
C VAL A 176 -16.26 -8.79 -2.98
N VAL A 177 -15.58 -8.37 -4.03
CA VAL A 177 -14.50 -7.38 -3.98
C VAL A 177 -14.83 -6.23 -4.93
N ASP A 178 -14.94 -5.02 -4.40
CA ASP A 178 -14.99 -3.78 -5.17
C ASP A 178 -13.58 -3.24 -5.34
N VAL A 179 -13.04 -3.35 -6.54
CA VAL A 179 -11.69 -2.85 -6.87
C VAL A 179 -11.77 -1.33 -7.06
N ILE A 180 -11.41 -0.57 -6.04
CA ILE A 180 -11.52 0.89 -6.04
C ILE A 180 -10.42 1.51 -6.89
N ASP A 181 -9.15 1.16 -6.60
CA ASP A 181 -8.00 1.68 -7.30
C ASP A 181 -6.85 0.67 -7.32
N SER A 182 -5.84 0.93 -8.15
CA SER A 182 -4.62 0.14 -8.16
C SER A 182 -3.40 1.01 -8.47
N PHE A 183 -2.31 0.74 -7.75
CA PHE A 183 -1.11 1.56 -7.76
C PHE A 183 0.13 0.72 -8.05
N ASN A 184 1.05 1.29 -8.83
CA ASN A 184 2.36 0.72 -9.10
C ASN A 184 3.44 1.81 -9.17
N SER A 185 4.65 1.44 -9.54
CA SER A 185 5.79 2.35 -9.61
C SER A 185 5.64 3.51 -10.61
N LYS A 186 4.59 3.52 -11.43
CA LYS A 186 4.26 4.62 -12.35
C LYS A 186 3.10 5.48 -11.84
N SER A 187 2.54 5.18 -10.66
CA SER A 187 1.47 5.97 -10.06
C SER A 187 2.01 7.29 -9.53
N SER A 188 1.23 8.34 -9.71
CA SER A 188 1.51 9.71 -9.26
C SER A 188 0.29 10.30 -8.56
N ALA A 189 0.47 11.43 -7.92
CA ALA A 189 -0.64 12.28 -7.45
C ALA A 189 -1.61 12.61 -8.60
N ARG A 190 -2.88 12.86 -8.25
CA ARG A 190 -3.97 13.16 -9.21
C ARG A 190 -4.66 14.49 -8.93
N GLY A 191 -4.14 15.24 -7.97
CA GLY A 191 -4.72 16.49 -7.50
C GLY A 191 -4.63 17.64 -8.51
N ARG A 192 -5.35 18.73 -8.22
CA ARG A 192 -5.27 19.98 -8.96
C ARG A 192 -4.01 20.75 -8.58
N ALA A 193 -3.38 21.41 -9.55
CA ALA A 193 -2.22 22.23 -9.30
C ALA A 193 -2.55 23.41 -8.37
N VAL A 194 -1.68 23.63 -7.40
CA VAL A 194 -1.72 24.75 -6.46
C VAL A 194 -0.60 25.74 -6.81
N ALA A 195 -0.92 27.02 -6.75
CA ALA A 195 0.05 28.08 -7.06
C ALA A 195 1.22 28.05 -6.05
N GLN A 196 2.45 27.98 -6.56
CA GLN A 196 3.68 27.97 -5.77
C GLN A 196 4.31 29.37 -5.82
N ASN A 197 3.70 30.34 -5.11
CA ASN A 197 4.04 31.76 -5.24
C ASN A 197 5.20 32.20 -4.33
N ASP A 198 5.53 31.43 -3.29
CA ASP A 198 6.61 31.78 -2.38
C ASP A 198 7.97 31.53 -3.05
N PRO A 199 8.77 32.58 -3.32
CA PRO A 199 10.09 32.43 -3.93
C PRO A 199 11.14 31.84 -2.98
N ALA A 200 10.89 31.86 -1.67
CA ALA A 200 11.76 31.28 -0.66
C ALA A 200 11.59 29.75 -0.52
N LEU A 201 10.62 29.15 -1.22
CA LEU A 201 10.37 27.70 -1.15
C LEU A 201 10.77 27.00 -2.45
N PRO A 202 11.12 25.70 -2.38
CA PRO A 202 11.40 24.92 -3.56
C PRO A 202 10.23 24.88 -4.55
N LYS A 203 10.51 25.06 -5.82
CA LYS A 203 9.56 24.86 -6.92
C LYS A 203 9.54 23.41 -7.32
N VAL A 204 8.36 22.80 -7.36
CA VAL A 204 8.16 21.38 -7.68
C VAL A 204 7.31 21.25 -8.93
N SER A 205 7.72 20.37 -9.84
CA SER A 205 6.94 20.05 -11.05
C SER A 205 5.56 19.48 -10.72
N THR A 206 4.56 19.89 -11.49
CA THR A 206 3.17 19.39 -11.41
C THR A 206 2.88 18.25 -12.39
N VAL A 207 3.88 17.78 -13.14
CA VAL A 207 3.75 16.63 -14.07
C VAL A 207 3.45 15.35 -13.29
N THR A 208 2.50 14.55 -13.78
CA THR A 208 1.97 13.34 -13.11
C THR A 208 2.05 12.09 -13.99
N ASP A 209 3.14 11.95 -14.74
CA ASP A 209 3.38 10.83 -15.68
C ASP A 209 4.14 9.64 -15.05
N GLY A 210 4.30 9.64 -13.73
CA GLY A 210 5.07 8.62 -12.98
C GLY A 210 6.58 8.86 -12.98
N THR A 211 7.07 9.91 -13.64
CA THR A 211 8.48 10.30 -13.57
C THR A 211 8.78 11.08 -12.29
N VAL A 212 10.07 11.19 -11.99
CA VAL A 212 10.54 11.95 -10.83
C VAL A 212 10.16 13.43 -11.00
N PRO A 213 9.37 14.04 -10.09
CA PRO A 213 9.10 15.47 -10.17
C PRO A 213 10.39 16.28 -10.03
N ALA A 214 10.63 17.20 -10.96
CA ALA A 214 11.74 18.13 -10.82
C ALA A 214 11.52 19.03 -9.60
N VAL A 215 12.56 19.21 -8.79
CA VAL A 215 12.57 20.10 -7.62
C VAL A 215 13.71 21.08 -7.78
N LYS A 216 13.38 22.37 -7.79
CA LYS A 216 14.37 23.47 -7.82
C LYS A 216 14.40 24.12 -6.46
N VAL A 217 15.42 23.83 -5.66
CA VAL A 217 15.67 24.44 -4.37
C VAL A 217 16.22 25.87 -4.61
N PRO A 218 15.71 26.91 -3.93
CA PRO A 218 16.24 28.27 -4.08
C PRO A 218 17.63 28.39 -3.42
N HIS A 219 18.40 29.38 -3.84
CA HIS A 219 19.73 29.71 -3.26
C HIS A 219 19.61 30.71 -2.09
N THR A 220 18.62 30.50 -1.24
CA THR A 220 18.36 31.31 -0.03
C THR A 220 18.56 30.44 1.20
N ASP A 221 18.59 31.05 2.37
CA ASP A 221 18.59 30.31 3.63
C ASP A 221 17.36 29.42 3.75
N ALA A 222 17.54 28.26 4.33
CA ALA A 222 16.44 27.33 4.56
C ALA A 222 15.50 27.87 5.65
N PRO A 223 14.16 27.58 5.53
CA PRO A 223 13.23 27.88 6.61
C PRO A 223 13.64 27.20 7.94
N ASP A 224 13.59 27.96 9.02
CA ASP A 224 13.82 27.47 10.40
C ASP A 224 12.61 26.72 10.98
N LYS A 225 11.45 26.81 10.32
CA LYS A 225 10.18 26.16 10.69
C LYS A 225 9.81 25.09 9.66
N LEU A 226 9.04 24.12 10.14
CA LEU A 226 8.41 23.12 9.25
C LEU A 226 7.51 23.83 8.24
N VAL A 227 7.71 23.54 6.96
CA VAL A 227 6.83 23.98 5.89
C VAL A 227 6.17 22.75 5.28
N SER A 228 4.86 22.81 5.07
CA SER A 228 4.11 21.79 4.36
C SER A 228 3.09 22.45 3.43
N ALA A 229 3.31 22.31 2.13
CA ALA A 229 2.52 22.96 1.10
C ALA A 229 2.04 21.95 0.04
N TYR A 230 0.82 22.15 -0.46
CA TYR A 230 0.35 21.43 -1.63
C TYR A 230 1.06 21.94 -2.89
N VAL A 231 1.53 21.01 -3.70
CA VAL A 231 1.93 21.22 -5.10
C VAL A 231 0.76 20.82 -6.01
N LEU A 232 0.15 19.70 -5.69
CA LEU A 232 -1.11 19.24 -6.24
C LEU A 232 -2.03 18.91 -5.05
N GLU A 233 -3.24 19.41 -5.03
CA GLU A 233 -4.22 19.12 -3.99
C GLU A 233 -5.21 18.07 -4.50
N GLY A 234 -5.20 16.88 -3.88
CA GLY A 234 -6.13 15.80 -4.12
C GLY A 234 -7.50 16.05 -3.49
N ASP A 235 -8.43 15.18 -3.80
CA ASP A 235 -9.82 15.20 -3.31
C ASP A 235 -10.16 14.04 -2.35
N GLY A 236 -9.18 13.18 -2.07
CA GLY A 236 -9.35 12.06 -1.14
C GLY A 236 -9.41 12.50 0.33
N PRO A 237 -9.60 11.55 1.26
CA PRO A 237 -9.65 11.83 2.69
C PRO A 237 -8.32 12.38 3.21
N GLU A 238 -8.39 13.15 4.30
CA GLU A 238 -7.21 13.66 4.99
C GLU A 238 -6.49 12.54 5.76
N LEU A 239 -5.16 12.58 5.73
CA LEU A 239 -4.31 11.64 6.47
C LEU A 239 -4.42 11.88 7.98
N LYS A 240 -4.57 10.80 8.73
CA LYS A 240 -4.53 10.79 10.20
C LYS A 240 -3.18 10.27 10.70
N ALA A 241 -2.81 10.68 11.91
CA ALA A 241 -1.50 10.39 12.50
C ALA A 241 -1.22 8.89 12.74
N ASP A 242 -2.26 8.08 12.87
CA ASP A 242 -2.19 6.63 13.11
C ASP A 242 -2.17 5.80 11.82
N GLN A 243 -2.26 6.44 10.66
CA GLN A 243 -2.33 5.76 9.37
C GLN A 243 -0.96 5.42 8.78
N THR A 244 -0.98 4.42 7.93
CA THR A 244 0.12 4.09 7.01
C THR A 244 -0.17 4.71 5.63
N VAL A 245 0.84 5.33 5.03
CA VAL A 245 0.75 5.99 3.74
C VAL A 245 1.41 5.13 2.67
N LEU A 246 0.68 4.83 1.60
CA LEU A 246 1.26 4.34 0.35
C LEU A 246 1.61 5.54 -0.52
N CYS A 247 2.86 5.66 -0.94
CA CYS A 247 3.33 6.85 -1.65
C CYS A 247 4.47 6.58 -2.64
N GLN A 248 4.69 7.56 -3.51
CA GLN A 248 5.98 7.83 -4.14
C GLN A 248 6.59 9.06 -3.49
N PHE A 249 7.89 9.08 -3.30
CA PHE A 249 8.56 10.25 -2.75
C PHE A 249 10.00 10.40 -3.25
N GLN A 250 10.53 11.59 -3.08
CA GLN A 250 11.97 11.88 -3.10
C GLN A 250 12.33 12.80 -1.93
N GLY A 251 13.52 12.59 -1.39
CA GLY A 251 14.14 13.40 -0.36
C GLY A 251 15.45 14.01 -0.87
N LEU A 252 15.58 15.32 -0.69
CA LEU A 252 16.75 16.10 -1.07
C LEU A 252 17.30 16.83 0.16
N VAL A 253 18.59 17.14 0.14
CA VAL A 253 19.20 18.09 1.07
C VAL A 253 18.96 19.49 0.51
N TRP A 254 18.58 20.46 1.37
CA TRP A 254 18.38 21.85 0.96
C TRP A 254 19.62 22.41 0.29
N ASP A 255 20.76 22.28 0.95
CA ASP A 255 22.05 22.73 0.43
C ASP A 255 22.46 21.89 -0.79
N GLY A 256 22.50 22.56 -1.94
CA GLY A 256 22.87 21.94 -3.21
C GLY A 256 21.81 21.05 -3.86
N GLY A 257 20.63 20.84 -3.25
CA GLY A 257 19.53 20.07 -3.85
C GLY A 257 19.84 18.60 -4.13
N LYS A 258 20.84 18.02 -3.45
CA LYS A 258 21.26 16.64 -3.69
C LYS A 258 20.23 15.63 -3.17
N THR A 259 19.74 14.76 -4.05
CA THR A 259 18.82 13.67 -3.68
C THR A 259 19.56 12.63 -2.84
N PHE A 260 19.01 12.28 -1.66
CA PHE A 260 19.51 11.20 -0.80
C PHE A 260 18.64 9.95 -0.82
N GLN A 261 17.37 10.07 -1.15
CA GLN A 261 16.44 8.95 -1.23
C GLN A 261 15.31 9.24 -2.23
N ARG A 262 14.84 8.21 -2.93
CA ARG A 262 13.66 8.30 -3.81
C ARG A 262 13.08 6.92 -4.10
N THR A 263 11.78 6.87 -4.34
CA THR A 263 11.06 5.69 -4.86
C THR A 263 10.85 5.76 -6.36
N TYR A 264 10.72 6.95 -6.93
CA TYR A 264 10.58 7.13 -8.37
C TYR A 264 11.75 6.47 -9.13
N GLY A 265 11.40 5.68 -10.15
CA GLY A 265 12.38 4.93 -10.96
C GLY A 265 12.97 3.70 -10.29
N SER A 266 12.62 3.39 -9.01
CA SER A 266 13.08 2.19 -8.32
C SER A 266 12.28 0.93 -8.63
N GLY A 267 11.16 1.06 -9.34
CA GLY A 267 10.21 -0.03 -9.56
C GLY A 267 9.29 -0.33 -8.38
N ARG A 268 9.38 0.42 -7.27
CA ARG A 268 8.64 0.16 -6.03
C ARG A 268 7.93 1.40 -5.53
N LEU A 269 6.82 1.18 -4.82
CA LEU A 269 6.19 2.19 -3.96
C LEU A 269 6.73 2.06 -2.54
N SER A 270 6.57 3.12 -1.75
CA SER A 270 6.88 3.09 -0.32
C SER A 270 5.60 3.02 0.51
N GLN A 271 5.69 2.28 1.59
CA GLN A 271 4.72 2.31 2.67
C GLN A 271 5.43 2.74 3.94
N PHE A 272 4.90 3.71 4.64
CA PHE A 272 5.40 4.07 5.97
C PHE A 272 4.26 4.50 6.91
N SER A 273 4.34 4.03 8.14
CA SER A 273 3.46 4.46 9.21
C SER A 273 3.83 5.88 9.64
N LEU A 274 2.86 6.79 9.66
CA LEU A 274 3.07 8.15 10.15
C LEU A 274 3.48 8.15 11.63
N ALA A 275 2.94 7.24 12.42
CA ALA A 275 3.34 7.08 13.82
C ALA A 275 4.82 6.68 13.96
N GLN A 276 5.30 5.70 13.18
CA GLN A 276 6.72 5.31 13.19
C GLN A 276 7.64 6.39 12.61
N MET A 277 7.17 7.15 11.62
CA MET A 277 7.94 8.25 11.03
C MET A 277 8.18 9.39 12.02
N GLN A 278 7.34 9.55 13.05
CA GLN A 278 7.56 10.49 14.17
C GLN A 278 8.88 10.22 14.92
N GLU A 279 9.36 8.98 14.91
CA GLU A 279 10.59 8.58 15.60
C GLU A 279 11.86 8.81 14.74
N THR A 280 11.71 8.93 13.42
CA THR A 280 12.86 9.01 12.49
C THR A 280 12.99 10.38 11.82
N VAL A 281 11.94 10.84 11.15
CA VAL A 281 11.86 12.15 10.51
C VAL A 281 10.54 12.81 10.91
N LYS A 282 10.51 13.28 12.14
CA LYS A 282 9.30 13.84 12.78
C LYS A 282 8.58 14.87 11.91
N GLY A 283 9.36 15.75 11.27
CA GLY A 283 8.80 16.81 10.42
C GLY A 283 8.09 16.29 9.18
N LEU A 284 8.54 15.15 8.61
CA LEU A 284 7.84 14.54 7.48
C LEU A 284 6.45 14.04 7.88
N ALA A 285 6.36 13.31 9.00
CA ALA A 285 5.09 12.84 9.52
C ALA A 285 4.13 14.01 9.83
N GLN A 286 4.62 15.02 10.56
CA GLN A 286 3.84 16.22 10.90
C GLN A 286 3.38 16.98 9.65
N GLY A 287 4.23 17.07 8.63
CA GLY A 287 3.91 17.77 7.37
C GLY A 287 2.88 17.03 6.51
N LEU A 288 2.69 15.73 6.71
CA LEU A 288 1.74 14.92 5.95
C LEU A 288 0.38 14.75 6.64
N VAL A 289 0.32 14.81 7.98
CA VAL A 289 -0.96 14.75 8.70
C VAL A 289 -1.87 15.89 8.26
N GLY A 290 -3.15 15.60 8.00
CA GLY A 290 -4.14 16.54 7.47
C GLY A 290 -4.04 16.81 5.96
N LYS A 291 -3.05 16.22 5.25
CA LYS A 291 -2.99 16.30 3.78
C LYS A 291 -3.89 15.26 3.15
N LYS A 292 -4.51 15.63 2.03
CA LYS A 292 -5.47 14.76 1.32
C LYS A 292 -4.77 13.69 0.49
N VAL A 293 -5.34 12.51 0.46
CA VAL A 293 -4.96 11.44 -0.49
C VAL A 293 -5.17 11.94 -1.92
N GLY A 294 -4.28 11.55 -2.84
CA GLY A 294 -4.21 12.04 -4.21
C GLY A 294 -3.35 13.28 -4.40
N SER A 295 -2.79 13.84 -3.31
CA SER A 295 -1.98 15.06 -3.35
C SER A 295 -0.51 14.79 -3.64
N ARG A 296 0.15 15.81 -4.24
CA ARG A 296 1.62 16.00 -4.14
C ARG A 296 1.90 17.08 -3.12
N VAL A 297 2.70 16.75 -2.11
CA VAL A 297 3.03 17.65 -1.01
C VAL A 297 4.52 17.92 -1.00
N LEU A 298 4.90 19.22 -0.91
CA LEU A 298 6.23 19.67 -0.55
C LEU A 298 6.32 19.78 0.96
N VAL A 299 7.33 19.12 1.57
CA VAL A 299 7.62 19.26 3.01
C VAL A 299 9.06 19.68 3.17
N VAL A 300 9.31 20.85 3.80
CA VAL A 300 10.64 21.32 4.18
C VAL A 300 10.80 21.11 5.67
N VAL A 301 11.76 20.26 6.02
CA VAL A 301 11.97 19.78 7.40
C VAL A 301 13.25 20.37 7.96
N PRO A 302 13.17 21.29 8.96
CA PRO A 302 14.35 21.85 9.60
C PRO A 302 15.08 20.79 10.41
N PRO A 303 16.39 20.96 10.71
CA PRO A 303 17.24 19.93 11.32
C PRO A 303 16.66 19.32 12.60
N ARG A 304 16.06 20.13 13.48
CA ARG A 304 15.45 19.66 14.75
C ARG A 304 14.26 18.74 14.60
N LEU A 305 13.63 18.70 13.42
CA LEU A 305 12.52 17.81 13.08
C LEU A 305 12.92 16.75 12.04
N GLY A 306 14.16 16.78 11.58
CA GLY A 306 14.80 15.81 10.69
C GLY A 306 15.77 14.91 11.44
N TYR A 307 16.97 14.73 10.86
CA TYR A 307 18.01 13.88 11.47
C TYR A 307 18.90 14.60 12.49
N GLY A 308 18.80 15.93 12.61
CA GLY A 308 19.63 16.71 13.54
C GLY A 308 21.12 16.47 13.33
N ASP A 309 21.82 16.14 14.42
CA ASP A 309 23.26 15.83 14.43
C ASP A 309 23.58 14.36 14.17
N THR A 310 22.56 13.52 13.97
CA THR A 310 22.70 12.07 13.80
C THR A 310 22.10 11.55 12.47
N PRO A 311 22.59 12.05 11.33
CA PRO A 311 22.10 11.57 10.03
C PRO A 311 22.47 10.10 9.82
N PRO A 312 21.74 9.35 8.96
CA PRO A 312 22.04 7.96 8.65
C PRO A 312 23.47 7.82 8.10
N SER A 313 24.19 6.83 8.61
CA SER A 313 25.57 6.54 8.17
C SER A 313 25.61 6.22 6.67
N GLY A 314 26.58 6.77 5.95
CA GLY A 314 26.73 6.60 4.51
C GLY A 314 25.72 7.38 3.64
N SER A 315 24.83 8.15 4.27
CA SER A 315 23.92 9.06 3.58
C SER A 315 24.64 10.35 3.16
N PRO A 316 24.26 11.00 2.04
CA PRO A 316 24.75 12.33 1.70
C PRO A 316 24.19 13.45 2.59
N VAL A 317 23.33 13.12 3.55
CA VAL A 317 22.77 14.07 4.53
C VAL A 317 23.83 14.40 5.56
N GLY A 318 24.20 15.68 5.67
CA GLY A 318 25.11 16.19 6.69
C GLY A 318 24.43 16.43 8.05
N LYS A 319 25.24 16.66 9.10
CA LYS A 319 24.73 17.12 10.39
C LYS A 319 24.08 18.50 10.23
N GLY A 320 22.97 18.71 10.90
CA GLY A 320 22.24 19.97 10.83
C GLY A 320 21.61 20.28 9.48
N ALA A 321 21.46 19.31 8.58
CA ALA A 321 20.88 19.52 7.26
C ALA A 321 19.39 19.73 7.32
N THR A 322 18.87 20.73 6.60
CA THR A 322 17.46 20.87 6.27
C THR A 322 17.11 19.95 5.13
N LEU A 323 16.00 19.22 5.25
CA LEU A 323 15.55 18.23 4.27
C LEU A 323 14.35 18.78 3.47
N VAL A 324 14.31 18.42 2.20
CA VAL A 324 13.19 18.74 1.30
C VAL A 324 12.59 17.43 0.80
N PHE A 325 11.31 17.21 1.08
CA PHE A 325 10.59 16.05 0.58
C PHE A 325 9.51 16.49 -0.40
N THR A 326 9.37 15.70 -1.45
CA THR A 326 8.20 15.73 -2.34
C THR A 326 7.53 14.38 -2.25
N VAL A 327 6.26 14.36 -1.85
CA VAL A 327 5.50 13.11 -1.59
C VAL A 327 4.22 13.12 -2.40
N ASP A 328 4.05 12.09 -3.25
CA ASP A 328 2.78 11.75 -3.89
C ASP A 328 2.02 10.77 -2.99
N ILE A 329 0.97 11.22 -2.35
CA ILE A 329 0.12 10.43 -1.45
C ILE A 329 -0.86 9.63 -2.32
N LEU A 330 -0.65 8.32 -2.45
CA LEU A 330 -1.45 7.47 -3.32
C LEU A 330 -2.65 6.85 -2.61
N ALA A 331 -2.44 6.35 -1.39
CA ALA A 331 -3.50 5.79 -0.54
C ALA A 331 -3.13 5.91 0.94
N ALA A 332 -4.15 5.79 1.80
CA ALA A 332 -4.02 5.69 3.26
C ALA A 332 -4.63 4.37 3.76
N MET A 333 -4.01 3.80 4.80
CA MET A 333 -4.38 2.53 5.43
C MET A 333 -4.55 2.71 6.93
#